data_769a2a5511fbabab116a51c08a258f62
#
_entry.id   769a2a5511fbabab116a51c08a258f62
#
_cell.length_a   1.000
_cell.length_b   1.000
_cell.length_c   1.000
_cell.angle_alpha   90.00
_cell.angle_beta   90.00
_cell.angle_gamma   90.00
#
_symmetry.space_group_name_H-M   'P 1'
#
loop_
_entity.id
_entity.type
_entity.pdbx_description
1 polymer ?
#
loop_
_entity_poly.entity_id
_entity_poly.type
_entity_poly.pdbx_seq_one_letter_code
_entity_poly.pdbx_strand_id
1 'polypeptide(L)'
;MLFVAEYTFAWEALSAVVAKRLEWGEVQPEGFRFVGEYVWQDREPPFRGIAIIEADDIEALNAFALHYGPTLQMAIHPASDVASGIAQVRHGGDGGRRSAGVRSGRARRPRPRGAP
;
A
#
# COMPACT_ATOMS: atom_id res chain seq x y z
N MET A 1 -5.37 -8.53 -7.92
CA MET A 1 -5.48 -7.89 -6.60
C MET A 1 -4.58 -6.68 -6.54
N LEU A 2 -5.04 -5.66 -5.87
CA LEU A 2 -4.34 -4.38 -5.80
C LEU A 2 -3.57 -4.27 -4.49
N PHE A 3 -2.34 -3.77 -4.58
CA PHE A 3 -1.47 -3.61 -3.41
C PHE A 3 -0.77 -2.26 -3.48
N VAL A 4 -0.44 -1.73 -2.31
CA VAL A 4 0.37 -0.53 -2.19
C VAL A 4 1.65 -0.91 -1.46
N ALA A 5 2.77 -0.62 -2.09
CA ALA A 5 4.10 -0.82 -1.49
C ALA A 5 4.67 0.53 -1.14
N GLU A 6 4.98 0.72 0.14
CA GLU A 6 5.67 1.93 0.62
C GLU A 6 7.09 1.54 0.92
N TYR A 7 8.04 2.35 0.50
CA TYR A 7 9.44 2.01 0.75
C TYR A 7 10.27 3.26 1.02
N THR A 8 11.39 3.01 1.69
CA THR A 8 12.36 4.06 1.99
C THR A 8 13.75 3.50 1.78
N PHE A 9 14.69 4.38 1.42
CA PHE A 9 16.07 3.97 1.34
C PHE A 9 16.99 5.16 1.55
N ALA A 10 18.21 4.85 1.97
CA ALA A 10 19.24 5.85 2.25
C ALA A 10 19.90 6.30 0.96
N TRP A 11 20.55 7.44 1.03
CA TRP A 11 21.29 7.99 -0.10
C TRP A 11 22.29 6.99 -0.66
N GLU A 12 22.98 6.28 0.23
CA GLU A 12 24.01 5.31 -0.16
C GLU A 12 23.44 4.14 -0.95
N ALA A 13 22.15 3.85 -0.81
CA ALA A 13 21.52 2.73 -1.47
C ALA A 13 20.98 3.09 -2.87
N LEU A 14 21.03 4.36 -3.26
CA LEU A 14 20.38 4.82 -4.48
C LEU A 14 20.79 4.01 -5.71
N SER A 15 22.11 3.85 -5.92
CA SER A 15 22.58 3.11 -7.09
C SER A 15 22.11 1.66 -7.09
N ALA A 16 22.14 1.03 -5.91
CA ALA A 16 21.69 -0.37 -5.78
C ALA A 16 20.20 -0.49 -6.04
N VAL A 17 19.41 0.45 -5.54
CA VAL A 17 17.96 0.43 -5.75
C VAL A 17 17.64 0.59 -7.23
N VAL A 18 18.32 1.51 -7.92
CA VAL A 18 18.12 1.70 -9.35
C VAL A 18 18.49 0.43 -10.14
N ALA A 19 19.63 -0.17 -9.81
CA ALA A 19 20.04 -1.41 -10.48
C ALA A 19 19.03 -2.52 -10.27
N LYS A 20 18.52 -2.66 -9.03
CA LYS A 20 17.51 -3.68 -8.73
C LYS A 20 16.22 -3.44 -9.50
N ARG A 21 15.80 -2.18 -9.64
CA ARG A 21 14.60 -1.88 -10.39
C ARG A 21 14.76 -2.24 -11.87
N LEU A 22 15.90 -1.97 -12.45
CA LEU A 22 16.15 -2.32 -13.84
C LEU A 22 16.16 -3.83 -14.03
N GLU A 23 16.78 -4.57 -13.10
CA GLU A 23 16.76 -6.04 -13.13
C GLU A 23 15.33 -6.55 -13.02
N TRP A 24 14.54 -5.96 -12.16
CA TRP A 24 13.16 -6.41 -11.96
C TRP A 24 12.37 -6.31 -13.26
N GLY A 25 12.61 -5.26 -14.04
CA GLY A 25 11.96 -5.12 -15.33
C GLY A 25 12.21 -6.29 -16.28
N GLU A 26 13.36 -6.97 -16.11
CA GLU A 26 13.72 -8.10 -16.95
C GLU A 26 13.19 -9.43 -16.43
N VAL A 27 13.03 -9.57 -15.11
CA VAL A 27 12.65 -10.85 -14.51
C VAL A 27 11.22 -10.83 -13.95
N GLN A 28 10.54 -9.71 -14.09
CA GLN A 28 9.20 -9.53 -13.54
C GLN A 28 8.27 -10.64 -14.02
N PRO A 29 7.60 -11.35 -13.10
CA PRO A 29 6.71 -12.44 -13.51
C PRO A 29 5.46 -11.93 -14.19
N GLU A 30 4.86 -12.79 -14.99
CA GLU A 30 3.52 -12.54 -15.50
C GLU A 30 2.60 -12.33 -14.32
N GLY A 31 1.62 -11.64 -14.34
CA GLY A 31 0.74 -11.46 -13.20
C GLY A 31 1.22 -10.43 -12.19
N PHE A 32 2.31 -9.72 -12.50
CA PHE A 32 2.76 -8.59 -11.72
C PHE A 32 2.82 -7.36 -12.62
N ARG A 33 2.26 -6.25 -12.17
CA ARG A 33 2.25 -5.04 -12.98
C ARG A 33 2.23 -3.80 -12.09
N PHE A 34 3.07 -2.82 -12.42
CA PHE A 34 2.96 -1.52 -11.76
C PHE A 34 1.82 -0.73 -12.38
N VAL A 35 0.91 -0.26 -11.54
CA VAL A 35 -0.14 0.67 -11.95
C VAL A 35 0.38 2.09 -11.91
N GLY A 36 1.20 2.39 -10.92
CA GLY A 36 1.83 3.70 -10.80
C GLY A 36 2.92 3.64 -9.74
N GLU A 37 3.84 4.56 -9.82
CA GLU A 37 4.91 4.61 -8.83
C GLU A 37 5.46 6.02 -8.74
N TYR A 38 5.72 6.48 -7.51
CA TYR A 38 6.22 7.83 -7.25
C TYR A 38 7.27 7.77 -6.17
N VAL A 39 8.35 8.52 -6.36
CA VAL A 39 9.45 8.62 -5.40
C VAL A 39 9.71 10.09 -5.15
N TRP A 40 9.96 10.44 -3.91
CA TRP A 40 10.28 11.81 -3.55
C TRP A 40 11.38 11.82 -2.51
N GLN A 41 12.01 12.99 -2.34
CA GLN A 41 13.05 13.16 -1.35
C GLN A 41 12.46 13.76 -0.08
N ASP A 42 12.96 13.28 1.04
CA ASP A 42 12.57 13.74 2.35
C ASP A 42 13.85 13.92 3.16
N ARG A 43 13.73 14.31 4.41
CA ARG A 43 14.90 14.54 5.21
C ARG A 43 15.53 13.25 5.72
N GLU A 44 14.68 12.37 6.28
CA GLU A 44 15.18 11.20 6.97
C GLU A 44 14.12 10.11 6.97
N PRO A 45 14.29 9.05 6.26
CA PRO A 45 15.37 8.79 5.29
C PRO A 45 15.19 9.66 4.05
N PRO A 46 16.25 9.85 3.25
CA PRO A 46 16.17 10.84 2.17
C PRO A 46 15.25 10.43 1.02
N PHE A 47 15.01 9.16 0.80
CA PHE A 47 14.15 8.73 -0.30
C PHE A 47 12.95 7.95 0.23
N ARG A 48 11.78 8.32 -0.27
CA ARG A 48 10.52 7.63 0.02
C ARG A 48 9.81 7.38 -1.28
N GLY A 49 9.14 6.23 -1.36
CA GLY A 49 8.38 5.92 -2.56
C GLY A 49 7.12 5.18 -2.24
N ILE A 50 6.23 5.19 -3.21
CA ILE A 50 4.99 4.44 -3.15
C ILE A 50 4.77 3.83 -4.53
N ALA A 51 4.49 2.54 -4.56
CA ALA A 51 4.17 1.83 -5.79
C ALA A 51 2.78 1.23 -5.64
N ILE A 52 1.97 1.38 -6.68
CA ILE A 52 0.67 0.76 -6.75
C ILE A 52 0.80 -0.41 -7.71
N ILE A 53 0.49 -1.61 -7.21
CA ILE A 53 0.82 -2.86 -7.87
C ILE A 53 -0.43 -3.69 -8.07
N GLU A 54 -0.56 -4.25 -9.25
CA GLU A 54 -1.55 -5.27 -9.55
C GLU A 54 -0.82 -6.60 -9.56
N ALA A 55 -1.24 -7.55 -8.73
CA ALA A 55 -0.60 -8.86 -8.66
C ALA A 55 -1.67 -9.94 -8.57
N ASP A 56 -1.46 -11.03 -9.31
CA ASP A 56 -2.40 -12.13 -9.34
C ASP A 56 -2.32 -12.98 -8.08
N ASP A 57 -1.14 -13.06 -7.47
CA ASP A 57 -0.94 -13.91 -6.31
C ASP A 57 0.12 -13.33 -5.38
N ILE A 58 0.20 -13.90 -4.21
CA ILE A 58 1.14 -13.48 -3.17
C ILE A 58 2.59 -13.81 -3.55
N GLU A 59 2.79 -14.88 -4.32
CA GLU A 59 4.14 -15.28 -4.72
C GLU A 59 4.81 -14.21 -5.58
N ALA A 60 4.06 -13.59 -6.49
CA ALA A 60 4.60 -12.51 -7.31
C ALA A 60 5.00 -11.33 -6.45
N LEU A 61 4.21 -11.03 -5.44
CA LEU A 61 4.48 -9.95 -4.52
C LEU A 61 5.72 -10.23 -3.67
N ASN A 62 5.83 -11.45 -3.17
CA ASN A 62 7.00 -11.86 -2.39
C ASN A 62 8.27 -11.80 -3.23
N ALA A 63 8.18 -12.23 -4.49
CA ALA A 63 9.32 -12.16 -5.40
C ALA A 63 9.80 -10.72 -5.55
N PHE A 64 8.87 -9.78 -5.66
CA PHE A 64 9.20 -8.36 -5.76
C PHE A 64 9.94 -7.88 -4.51
N ALA A 65 9.39 -8.15 -3.33
CA ALA A 65 10.02 -7.73 -2.08
C ALA A 65 11.39 -8.35 -1.89
N LEU A 66 11.52 -9.65 -2.17
CA LEU A 66 12.77 -10.37 -1.98
C LEU A 66 13.84 -9.92 -2.97
N HIS A 67 13.43 -9.48 -4.15
CA HIS A 67 14.37 -9.01 -5.17
C HIS A 67 15.21 -7.85 -4.67
N TYR A 68 14.59 -6.93 -3.92
CA TYR A 68 15.32 -5.79 -3.40
C TYR A 68 16.16 -6.14 -2.17
N GLY A 69 15.74 -7.14 -1.41
CA GLY A 69 16.49 -7.56 -0.23
C GLY A 69 16.73 -6.40 0.73
N PRO A 70 17.98 -6.23 1.19
CA PRO A 70 18.28 -5.19 2.16
C PRO A 70 18.50 -3.80 1.57
N THR A 71 18.37 -3.62 0.24
CA THR A 71 18.67 -2.33 -0.37
C THR A 71 17.66 -1.25 0.02
N LEU A 72 16.44 -1.64 0.35
CA LEU A 72 15.44 -0.70 0.83
C LEU A 72 14.55 -1.35 1.87
N GLN A 73 13.83 -0.55 2.61
CA GLN A 73 12.80 -1.04 3.53
C GLN A 73 11.45 -0.88 2.86
N MET A 74 10.67 -1.95 2.88
CA MET A 74 9.41 -1.98 2.15
C MET A 74 8.31 -2.56 3.02
N ALA A 75 7.13 -1.94 2.95
CA ALA A 75 5.91 -2.46 3.55
C ALA A 75 4.86 -2.54 2.45
N ILE A 76 4.20 -3.68 2.34
CA ILE A 76 3.21 -3.91 1.30
C ILE A 76 1.86 -4.16 1.95
N HIS A 77 0.84 -3.49 1.45
CA HIS A 77 -0.52 -3.58 2.00
C HIS A 77 -1.52 -3.89 0.88
N PRO A 78 -2.48 -4.78 1.15
CA PRO A 78 -3.58 -4.93 0.20
C PRO A 78 -4.40 -3.63 0.15
N ALA A 79 -4.95 -3.35 -1.01
CA ALA A 79 -5.69 -2.10 -1.22
C ALA A 79 -6.88 -2.35 -2.13
N SER A 80 -7.84 -1.45 -2.09
CA SER A 80 -8.90 -1.42 -3.08
C SER A 80 -9.05 0.02 -3.55
N ASP A 81 -9.52 0.18 -4.78
CA ASP A 81 -9.78 1.54 -5.26
C ASP A 81 -11.00 2.11 -4.52
N VAL A 82 -11.11 3.43 -4.59
CA VAL A 82 -12.14 4.13 -3.81
C VAL A 82 -13.54 3.72 -4.26
N ALA A 83 -13.75 3.56 -5.56
CA ALA A 83 -15.07 3.19 -6.06
C ALA A 83 -15.50 1.81 -5.55
N SER A 84 -14.58 0.84 -5.59
CA SER A 84 -14.85 -0.50 -5.07
C SER A 84 -15.10 -0.47 -3.57
N GLY A 85 -14.31 0.34 -2.84
CA GLY A 85 -14.47 0.50 -1.41
C GLY A 85 -15.83 1.08 -1.05
N ILE A 86 -16.26 2.08 -1.79
CA ILE A 86 -17.58 2.71 -1.57
C ILE A 86 -18.69 1.69 -1.83
N ALA A 87 -18.60 0.94 -2.92
CA ALA A 87 -19.60 -0.06 -3.25
C ALA A 87 -19.70 -1.11 -2.15
N GLN A 88 -18.56 -1.55 -1.63
CA GLN A 88 -18.50 -2.53 -0.57
C GLN A 88 -19.16 -2.02 0.72
N VAL A 89 -18.87 -0.78 1.08
CA VAL A 89 -19.46 -0.16 2.26
C VAL A 89 -20.98 -0.06 2.12
N ARG A 90 -21.46 0.33 0.95
CA ARG A 90 -22.90 0.46 0.74
C ARG A 90 -23.62 -0.90 0.86
N HIS A 91 -23.05 -1.94 0.28
CA HIS A 91 -23.59 -3.29 0.40
C HIS A 91 -23.51 -3.79 1.85
N GLY A 92 -22.37 -3.57 2.48
CA GLY A 92 -22.19 -3.95 3.88
C GLY A 92 -23.13 -3.21 4.79
N GLY A 93 -23.36 -1.93 4.53
CA GLY A 93 -24.30 -1.14 5.30
C GLY A 93 -25.71 -1.66 5.19
N ASP A 94 -26.11 -2.08 4.02
CA ASP A 94 -27.43 -2.64 3.83
C ASP A 94 -27.60 -3.96 4.57
N GLY A 95 -26.58 -4.76 4.58
CA GLY A 95 -26.65 -6.08 5.19
C GLY A 95 -26.32 -6.08 6.65
N GLY A 96 -25.45 -5.20 7.05
CA GLY A 96 -24.92 -5.25 8.38
C GLY A 96 -25.37 -4.14 9.27
N ARG A 97 -26.32 -3.48 8.91
CA ARG A 97 -26.59 -2.40 9.64
C ARG A 97 -27.04 -2.59 10.82
N ARG A 98 -26.86 -3.21 10.82
CA ARG A 98 -26.83 -3.49 11.75
C ARG A 98 -25.76 -3.30 12.45
N SER A 99 -25.16 -3.10 12.43
CA SER A 99 -24.12 -2.92 13.12
C SER A 99 -23.44 -1.87 13.13
N ALA A 100 -23.72 -1.51 13.03
CA ALA A 100 -23.18 -0.60 13.02
C ALA A 100 -22.94 0.17 13.56
N GLY A 101 -23.22 0.27 13.58
CA GLY A 101 -23.21 1.11 13.71
C GLY A 101 -22.71 1.43 14.49
N VAL A 102 -22.69 1.47 14.39
CA VAL A 102 -22.45 2.00 14.74
C VAL A 102 -21.84 2.33 15.27
N ARG A 103 -21.66 2.48 15.26
CA ARG A 103 -21.37 3.12 15.47
C ARG A 103 -21.03 3.74 15.71
N SER A 104 -21.09 3.77 15.63
CA SER A 104 -21.19 4.66 15.68
C SER A 104 -21.02 5.08 16.14
N GLY A 105 -20.97 5.10 16.27
CA GLY A 105 -21.11 5.84 16.40
C GLY A 105 -20.84 6.15 17.01
N ARG A 106 -20.90 6.29 17.06
CA ARG A 106 -20.83 6.86 17.41
C ARG A 106 -20.56 7.28 17.94
N ALA A 107 -20.53 7.11 18.02
CA ALA A 107 -20.52 7.74 18.36
C ALA A 107 -20.10 8.02 18.96
N ARG A 108 -19.98 8.06 19.08
CA ARG A 108 -19.74 8.59 19.44
C ARG A 108 -19.26 9.19 19.92
N ARG A 109 -19.29 9.32 20.06
CA ARG A 109 -18.97 10.10 20.30
C ARG A 109 -18.68 10.87 20.99
N PRO A 110 -18.70 10.87 21.27
CA PRO A 110 -18.40 11.75 21.68
C PRO A 110 -18.11 12.35 22.41
N ARG A 111 -18.04 12.58 22.65
CA ARG A 111 -17.73 13.36 23.17
C ARG A 111 -17.24 14.07 23.70
N PRO A 112 -17.25 14.09 23.98
CA PRO A 112 -16.84 14.89 24.29
C PRO A 112 -16.42 15.43 24.86
N ARG A 113 -16.37 15.64 24.86
CA ARG A 113 -16.10 16.33 25.11
C ARG A 113 -15.98 17.06 25.54
N GLY A 114 -15.92 16.93 25.74
CA GLY A 114 -15.98 17.68 25.79
C GLY A 114 -15.97 17.94 26.44
N ALA A 115 -15.87 17.84 26.50
CA ALA A 115 -15.90 18.18 26.78
C ALA A 115 -15.83 18.34 27.33
N PRO A 116 -15.66 18.52 27.68
CA PRO A 116 -15.56 18.82 27.94
C PRO A 116 -15.82 18.85 28.18
#